data_7f241e551a7eeab20f71b679c72e0d30
#
_entry.id   7f241e551a7eeab20f71b679c72e0d30
#
_cell.length_a   1.000
_cell.length_b   1.000
_cell.length_c   1.000
_cell.angle_alpha   90.00
_cell.angle_beta   90.00
_cell.angle_gamma   90.00
#
_symmetry.space_group_name_H-M   'P 1'
#
loop_
_entity.id
_entity.type
_entity.pdbx_description
1 polymer ?
#
loop_
_entity_poly.entity_id
_entity_poly.type
_entity_poly.pdbx_seq_one_letter_code
_entity_poly.pdbx_strand_id
1 'polypeptide(L)'
;MAGLQAGLVKGAWGPLPKGYALVPRAPADSAADLVNRGFYQIQLFNSPDAARHFLAALEKDRECGVAWAGLYLALLERREEMQGVREECHLRANLLKGAASPRERAWIEAVAALHLHGTQAFAAALDAIHDKWPDDWNAQVLAPMLRRDGYDGAGSPKAGQQEAEARVRRLLERRKNDPVVLHAFLQTVLVGTKPEAGLAAARALLALDPPSAYYRQVAGQVLYRCGEAAAAAAAFNSARTFDEARLKEAGIASAAAPTYFDNLHCLATAWVEAGQRDAAVAMARSAREVVLPWGVHRSPAVREYAFFTSTLESLVRARCGQWAEALAAMPDPQHPVFQNGHPAAFFAEGLRAVLEGRIEAAAGRKEGTRKRLLKLQRTIEAMEKATPDAQEKGMEPQWSEACRILDFLELDLRATASFLEGDRSMATLWWGSAAAREPALRVRAVPRWPQGAAESMAVAFEKGGDLDTALRKWEESVLDHPRSGWLLAGLARVCDAMGDKERAAKTRRTLRAVWARADRDLLP
;
A
#
# COMPACT_ATOMS: atom_id res chain seq x y z
N MET A 1 3.42 27.05 -5.64
CA MET A 1 2.82 27.30 -6.96
C MET A 1 3.81 27.06 -8.11
N ALA A 2 5.05 27.52 -8.06
CA ALA A 2 6.01 27.34 -9.17
C ALA A 2 6.25 25.89 -9.63
N GLY A 3 6.15 24.89 -8.77
CA GLY A 3 6.27 23.48 -9.15
C GLY A 3 5.01 22.84 -9.76
N LEU A 4 3.87 23.51 -9.72
CA LEU A 4 2.60 23.08 -10.33
C LEU A 4 2.39 23.66 -11.74
N GLN A 5 3.17 24.67 -12.11
CA GLN A 5 3.06 25.38 -13.40
C GLN A 5 3.82 24.74 -14.56
N ALA A 6 4.51 23.62 -14.35
CA ALA A 6 5.07 22.85 -15.47
C ALA A 6 3.90 22.38 -16.36
N GLY A 7 3.91 22.80 -17.63
CA GLY A 7 2.80 22.75 -18.58
C GLY A 7 1.99 21.46 -18.60
N LEU A 8 0.73 21.57 -18.98
CA LEU A 8 -0.14 20.42 -19.24
C LEU A 8 0.58 19.47 -20.19
N VAL A 9 0.66 18.21 -19.80
CA VAL A 9 1.17 17.15 -20.67
C VAL A 9 0.21 17.08 -21.86
N LYS A 10 0.65 17.56 -23.04
CA LYS A 10 -0.18 17.52 -24.25
C LYS A 10 -0.35 16.07 -24.68
N GLY A 11 -1.59 15.58 -24.71
CA GLY A 11 -1.96 14.42 -25.49
C GLY A 11 -2.00 13.06 -24.81
N ALA A 12 -1.66 12.93 -23.53
CA ALA A 12 -1.59 11.62 -22.86
C ALA A 12 -2.95 11.03 -22.44
N TRP A 13 -4.02 11.81 -22.47
CA TRP A 13 -5.31 11.41 -21.93
C TRP A 13 -6.33 11.24 -23.05
N GLY A 14 -6.81 10.03 -23.22
CA GLY A 14 -7.87 9.71 -24.16
C GLY A 14 -9.15 10.53 -23.96
N PRO A 15 -10.18 10.33 -24.79
CA PRO A 15 -11.45 11.03 -24.64
C PRO A 15 -12.05 10.75 -23.26
N LEU A 16 -12.68 11.78 -22.68
CA LEU A 16 -13.37 11.67 -21.38
C LEU A 16 -14.49 10.62 -21.49
N PRO A 17 -14.53 9.60 -20.62
CA PRO A 17 -15.59 8.61 -20.67
C PRO A 17 -16.96 9.24 -20.42
N LYS A 18 -17.99 8.69 -21.07
CA LYS A 18 -19.37 9.17 -20.92
C LYS A 18 -19.84 9.17 -19.47
N GLY A 19 -20.35 10.30 -19.00
CA GLY A 19 -20.91 10.50 -17.65
C GLY A 19 -19.95 11.10 -16.65
N TYR A 20 -18.65 11.24 -16.97
CA TYR A 20 -17.70 11.94 -16.09
C TYR A 20 -17.57 13.43 -16.38
N ALA A 21 -18.28 13.95 -17.37
CA ALA A 21 -18.39 15.39 -17.60
C ALA A 21 -19.31 16.04 -16.58
N LEU A 22 -18.76 16.90 -15.73
CA LEU A 22 -19.52 17.74 -14.80
C LEU A 22 -20.27 18.84 -15.55
N VAL A 23 -19.59 19.44 -16.57
CA VAL A 23 -20.17 20.42 -17.48
C VAL A 23 -20.45 19.75 -18.81
N PRO A 24 -21.71 19.38 -19.12
CA PRO A 24 -22.06 18.73 -20.37
C PRO A 24 -21.79 19.61 -21.59
N ARG A 25 -21.37 19.00 -22.70
CA ARG A 25 -21.15 19.67 -24.00
C ARG A 25 -20.13 20.83 -23.96
N ALA A 26 -19.13 20.75 -23.07
CA ALA A 26 -18.06 21.72 -23.05
C ALA A 26 -17.29 21.69 -24.39
N PRO A 27 -17.02 22.86 -25.03
CA PRO A 27 -16.13 22.92 -26.18
C PRO A 27 -14.73 22.41 -25.80
N ALA A 28 -14.04 21.73 -26.73
CA ALA A 28 -12.69 21.28 -26.51
C ALA A 28 -11.77 22.44 -26.08
N ASP A 29 -10.84 22.16 -25.17
CA ASP A 29 -9.92 23.14 -24.61
C ASP A 29 -10.56 24.37 -23.93
N SER A 30 -11.86 24.39 -23.70
CA SER A 30 -12.50 25.43 -22.89
C SER A 30 -12.18 25.25 -21.39
N ALA A 31 -12.41 26.27 -20.57
CA ALA A 31 -12.31 26.14 -19.13
C ALA A 31 -13.18 24.99 -18.60
N ALA A 32 -14.37 24.82 -19.14
CA ALA A 32 -15.29 23.73 -18.80
C ALA A 32 -14.76 22.32 -19.17
N ASP A 33 -14.11 22.16 -20.32
CA ASP A 33 -13.46 20.90 -20.70
C ASP A 33 -12.30 20.56 -19.76
N LEU A 34 -11.49 21.56 -19.41
CA LEU A 34 -10.40 21.41 -18.46
C LEU A 34 -10.91 21.06 -17.05
N VAL A 35 -12.02 21.64 -16.60
CA VAL A 35 -12.71 21.24 -15.35
C VAL A 35 -13.12 19.78 -15.40
N ASN A 36 -13.78 19.35 -16.48
CA ASN A 36 -14.20 17.95 -16.65
C ASN A 36 -13.01 16.98 -16.57
N ARG A 37 -11.91 17.31 -17.25
CA ARG A 37 -10.66 16.53 -17.22
C ARG A 37 -10.07 16.50 -15.82
N GLY A 38 -10.05 17.65 -15.12
CA GLY A 38 -9.57 17.73 -13.73
C GLY A 38 -10.35 16.81 -12.79
N PHE A 39 -11.67 16.80 -12.85
CA PHE A 39 -12.50 15.88 -12.05
C PHE A 39 -12.25 14.42 -12.41
N TYR A 40 -12.06 14.09 -13.68
CA TYR A 40 -11.73 12.73 -14.09
C TYR A 40 -10.34 12.31 -13.58
N GLN A 41 -9.35 13.21 -13.56
CA GLN A 41 -8.04 12.93 -12.96
C GLN A 41 -8.13 12.69 -11.44
N ILE A 42 -9.04 13.36 -10.73
CA ILE A 42 -9.33 13.03 -9.32
C ILE A 42 -9.83 11.59 -9.19
N GLN A 43 -10.73 11.14 -10.07
CA GLN A 43 -11.19 9.74 -10.07
C GLN A 43 -10.05 8.76 -10.32
N LEU A 44 -9.09 9.12 -11.18
CA LEU A 44 -7.91 8.29 -11.49
C LEU A 44 -6.81 8.36 -10.43
N PHE A 45 -7.00 9.11 -9.34
CA PHE A 45 -5.99 9.36 -8.29
C PHE A 45 -4.69 10.00 -8.83
N ASN A 46 -4.83 10.83 -9.86
CA ASN A 46 -3.74 11.61 -10.46
C ASN A 46 -3.81 13.07 -9.99
N SER A 47 -3.68 13.30 -8.69
CA SER A 47 -3.83 14.63 -8.06
C SER A 47 -2.95 15.73 -8.69
N PRO A 48 -1.67 15.50 -9.08
CA PRO A 48 -0.89 16.52 -9.77
C PRO A 48 -1.48 16.93 -11.13
N ASP A 49 -1.98 15.99 -11.90
CA ASP A 49 -2.58 16.29 -13.22
C ASP A 49 -3.95 16.93 -13.05
N ALA A 50 -4.74 16.51 -12.06
CA ALA A 50 -5.97 17.19 -11.70
C ALA A 50 -5.73 18.68 -11.38
N ALA A 51 -4.74 18.96 -10.52
CA ALA A 51 -4.37 20.34 -10.17
C ALA A 51 -3.97 21.17 -11.39
N ARG A 52 -3.19 20.60 -12.33
CA ARG A 52 -2.80 21.27 -13.58
C ARG A 52 -4.00 21.63 -14.47
N HIS A 53 -4.95 20.69 -14.60
CA HIS A 53 -6.16 20.95 -15.38
C HIS A 53 -7.01 22.08 -14.76
N PHE A 54 -7.18 22.09 -13.44
CA PHE A 54 -7.90 23.17 -12.77
C PHE A 54 -7.16 24.50 -12.86
N LEU A 55 -5.83 24.53 -12.71
CA LEU A 55 -5.04 25.75 -12.90
C LEU A 55 -5.18 26.28 -14.34
N ALA A 56 -5.09 25.42 -15.34
CA ALA A 56 -5.29 25.82 -16.74
C ALA A 56 -6.72 26.32 -17.01
N ALA A 57 -7.73 25.73 -16.34
CA ALA A 57 -9.10 26.25 -16.40
C ALA A 57 -9.18 27.67 -15.82
N LEU A 58 -8.52 27.92 -14.68
CA LEU A 58 -8.46 29.22 -14.02
C LEU A 58 -7.65 30.27 -14.80
N GLU A 59 -6.68 29.86 -15.60
CA GLU A 59 -5.98 30.76 -16.55
C GLU A 59 -6.92 31.26 -17.65
N LYS A 60 -7.86 30.41 -18.10
CA LYS A 60 -8.86 30.77 -19.12
C LYS A 60 -10.06 31.52 -18.53
N ASP A 61 -10.47 31.17 -17.32
CA ASP A 61 -11.60 31.76 -16.64
C ASP A 61 -11.35 31.78 -15.12
N ARG A 62 -10.89 32.92 -14.61
CA ARG A 62 -10.62 33.12 -13.16
C ARG A 62 -11.86 33.12 -12.29
N GLU A 63 -13.04 33.32 -12.90
CA GLU A 63 -14.33 33.37 -12.21
C GLU A 63 -15.01 31.98 -12.19
N CYS A 64 -14.35 30.94 -12.71
CA CYS A 64 -14.83 29.57 -12.66
C CYS A 64 -14.76 29.00 -11.24
N GLY A 65 -15.82 29.19 -10.44
CA GLY A 65 -15.88 28.75 -9.04
C GLY A 65 -15.68 27.25 -8.85
N VAL A 66 -16.17 26.41 -9.79
CA VAL A 66 -16.02 24.95 -9.71
C VAL A 66 -14.57 24.51 -9.98
N ALA A 67 -13.79 25.26 -10.76
CA ALA A 67 -12.36 24.98 -10.94
C ALA A 67 -11.58 25.22 -9.63
N TRP A 68 -11.92 26.25 -8.85
CA TRP A 68 -11.37 26.44 -7.51
C TRP A 68 -11.74 25.30 -6.56
N ALA A 69 -12.99 24.83 -6.57
CA ALA A 69 -13.41 23.66 -5.79
C ALA A 69 -12.67 22.39 -6.19
N GLY A 70 -12.48 22.15 -7.50
CA GLY A 70 -11.70 21.04 -8.00
C GLY A 70 -10.23 21.10 -7.60
N LEU A 71 -9.62 22.29 -7.66
CA LEU A 71 -8.24 22.49 -7.20
C LEU A 71 -8.09 22.19 -5.70
N TYR A 72 -9.06 22.58 -4.87
CA TYR A 72 -9.10 22.20 -3.46
C TYR A 72 -9.00 20.68 -3.29
N LEU A 73 -9.82 19.91 -4.01
CA LEU A 73 -9.81 18.43 -3.95
C LEU A 73 -8.47 17.85 -4.41
N ALA A 74 -7.88 18.38 -5.47
CA ALA A 74 -6.59 17.93 -5.99
C ALA A 74 -5.42 18.17 -5.02
N LEU A 75 -5.56 19.11 -4.08
CA LEU A 75 -4.53 19.44 -3.09
C LEU A 75 -4.70 18.73 -1.74
N LEU A 76 -5.68 17.84 -1.59
CA LEU A 76 -5.96 17.16 -0.31
C LEU A 76 -4.81 16.25 0.15
N GLU A 77 -4.10 15.61 -0.76
CA GLU A 77 -2.96 14.73 -0.43
C GLU A 77 -1.79 15.50 0.20
N ARG A 78 -1.68 16.82 -0.05
CA ARG A 78 -0.65 17.70 0.48
C ARG A 78 -1.16 18.57 1.63
N ARG A 79 -1.77 17.91 2.63
CA ARG A 79 -2.57 18.59 3.67
C ARG A 79 -1.86 19.74 4.37
N GLU A 80 -0.62 19.58 4.79
CA GLU A 80 0.10 20.60 5.56
C GLU A 80 0.74 21.67 4.65
N GLU A 81 1.43 21.22 3.59
CA GLU A 81 2.19 22.11 2.69
C GLU A 81 1.29 23.07 1.92
N MET A 82 0.03 22.69 1.66
CA MET A 82 -0.90 23.44 0.83
C MET A 82 -2.13 23.97 1.58
N GLN A 83 -2.08 24.01 2.92
CA GLN A 83 -3.23 24.44 3.71
C GLN A 83 -3.71 25.84 3.32
N GLY A 84 -2.84 26.83 3.28
CA GLY A 84 -3.21 28.20 2.91
C GLY A 84 -3.75 28.30 1.47
N VAL A 85 -3.21 27.48 0.54
CA VAL A 85 -3.72 27.43 -0.85
C VAL A 85 -5.13 26.81 -0.87
N ARG A 86 -5.38 25.77 -0.09
CA ARG A 86 -6.72 25.16 0.01
C ARG A 86 -7.74 26.12 0.61
N GLU A 87 -7.36 26.89 1.64
CA GLU A 87 -8.22 27.92 2.23
C GLU A 87 -8.60 28.97 1.19
N GLU A 88 -7.64 29.45 0.40
CA GLU A 88 -7.91 30.38 -0.71
C GLU A 88 -8.84 29.75 -1.76
N CYS A 89 -8.59 28.50 -2.15
CA CYS A 89 -9.47 27.77 -3.08
C CYS A 89 -10.91 27.71 -2.57
N HIS A 90 -11.10 27.36 -1.29
CA HIS A 90 -12.41 27.31 -0.65
C HIS A 90 -13.11 28.66 -0.67
N LEU A 91 -12.42 29.73 -0.27
CA LEU A 91 -12.97 31.09 -0.24
C LEU A 91 -13.38 31.56 -1.64
N ARG A 92 -12.50 31.38 -2.66
CA ARG A 92 -12.79 31.75 -4.05
C ARG A 92 -13.98 30.98 -4.62
N ALA A 93 -14.02 29.67 -4.42
CA ALA A 93 -15.15 28.85 -4.87
C ALA A 93 -16.49 29.35 -4.30
N ASN A 94 -16.53 29.67 -3.00
CA ASN A 94 -17.75 30.17 -2.35
C ASN A 94 -18.16 31.57 -2.80
N LEU A 95 -17.21 32.48 -3.02
CA LEU A 95 -17.51 33.81 -3.55
C LEU A 95 -18.12 33.75 -4.96
N LEU A 96 -17.66 32.82 -5.78
CA LEU A 96 -18.05 32.70 -7.19
C LEU A 96 -19.26 31.77 -7.42
N LYS A 97 -19.75 31.08 -6.39
CA LYS A 97 -20.84 30.09 -6.53
C LYS A 97 -22.14 30.65 -7.09
N GLY A 98 -22.38 31.97 -6.93
CA GLY A 98 -23.59 32.63 -7.42
C GLY A 98 -23.72 32.62 -8.94
N ALA A 99 -22.61 32.69 -9.67
CA ALA A 99 -22.57 32.64 -11.13
C ALA A 99 -22.55 31.21 -11.71
N ALA A 100 -22.31 30.20 -10.87
CA ALA A 100 -22.21 28.81 -11.27
C ALA A 100 -23.57 28.20 -11.64
N SER A 101 -23.60 27.27 -12.59
CA SER A 101 -24.79 26.47 -12.88
C SER A 101 -25.25 25.70 -11.64
N PRO A 102 -26.50 25.23 -11.59
CA PRO A 102 -27.01 24.50 -10.43
C PRO A 102 -26.17 23.26 -10.04
N ARG A 103 -25.62 22.53 -11.02
CA ARG A 103 -24.78 21.35 -10.79
C ARG A 103 -23.39 21.74 -10.30
N GLU A 104 -22.75 22.75 -10.89
CA GLU A 104 -21.46 23.26 -10.43
C GLU A 104 -21.56 23.83 -9.02
N ARG A 105 -22.66 24.57 -8.73
CA ARG A 105 -22.94 25.08 -7.38
C ARG A 105 -23.04 23.96 -6.36
N ALA A 106 -23.73 22.85 -6.67
CA ALA A 106 -23.82 21.72 -5.78
C ALA A 106 -22.46 21.09 -5.48
N TRP A 107 -21.55 21.01 -6.48
CA TRP A 107 -20.18 20.56 -6.25
C TRP A 107 -19.37 21.54 -5.40
N ILE A 108 -19.51 22.85 -5.59
CA ILE A 108 -18.87 23.86 -4.74
C ILE A 108 -19.32 23.70 -3.29
N GLU A 109 -20.63 23.53 -3.08
CA GLU A 109 -21.23 23.34 -1.75
C GLU A 109 -20.79 22.01 -1.12
N ALA A 110 -20.64 20.95 -1.91
CA ALA A 110 -20.09 19.68 -1.42
C ALA A 110 -18.63 19.83 -0.94
N VAL A 111 -17.81 20.54 -1.69
CA VAL A 111 -16.41 20.82 -1.27
C VAL A 111 -16.38 21.71 -0.03
N ALA A 112 -17.29 22.67 0.09
CA ALA A 112 -17.44 23.47 1.31
C ALA A 112 -17.84 22.61 2.52
N ALA A 113 -18.74 21.66 2.34
CA ALA A 113 -19.11 20.69 3.39
C ALA A 113 -17.91 19.83 3.81
N LEU A 114 -17.03 19.42 2.87
CA LEU A 114 -15.77 18.73 3.18
C LEU A 114 -14.87 19.59 4.06
N HIS A 115 -14.69 20.86 3.66
CA HIS A 115 -13.82 21.79 4.38
C HIS A 115 -14.29 22.07 5.81
N LEU A 116 -15.60 22.30 5.99
CA LEU A 116 -16.19 22.74 7.26
C LEU A 116 -16.56 21.57 8.20
N HIS A 117 -16.99 20.44 7.63
CA HIS A 117 -17.63 19.36 8.39
C HIS A 117 -17.03 17.97 8.12
N GLY A 118 -16.04 17.88 7.23
CA GLY A 118 -15.27 16.68 6.97
C GLY A 118 -15.95 15.68 5.99
N THR A 119 -15.35 14.51 5.93
CA THR A 119 -15.60 13.50 4.88
C THR A 119 -17.04 12.99 4.85
N GLN A 120 -17.71 12.83 5.99
CA GLN A 120 -19.10 12.32 6.04
C GLN A 120 -20.09 13.34 5.48
N ALA A 121 -19.89 14.63 5.77
CA ALA A 121 -20.71 15.71 5.20
C ALA A 121 -20.51 15.79 3.68
N PHE A 122 -19.27 15.62 3.21
CA PHE A 122 -18.98 15.55 1.78
C PHE A 122 -19.70 14.38 1.11
N ALA A 123 -19.62 13.18 1.69
CA ALA A 123 -20.31 12.00 1.17
C ALA A 123 -21.84 12.21 1.08
N ALA A 124 -22.45 12.85 2.09
CA ALA A 124 -23.87 13.18 2.08
C ALA A 124 -24.23 14.20 0.97
N ALA A 125 -23.37 15.21 0.76
CA ALA A 125 -23.56 16.17 -0.32
C ALA A 125 -23.44 15.52 -1.71
N LEU A 126 -22.52 14.56 -1.88
CA LEU A 126 -22.40 13.78 -3.12
C LEU A 126 -23.63 12.89 -3.37
N ASP A 127 -24.23 12.32 -2.34
CA ASP A 127 -25.51 11.60 -2.48
C ASP A 127 -26.62 12.52 -2.98
N ALA A 128 -26.73 13.74 -2.42
CA ALA A 128 -27.72 14.73 -2.89
C ALA A 128 -27.46 15.16 -4.35
N ILE A 129 -26.20 15.24 -4.77
CA ILE A 129 -25.84 15.47 -6.18
C ILE A 129 -26.32 14.30 -7.05
N HIS A 130 -26.06 13.06 -6.64
CA HIS A 130 -26.51 11.88 -7.36
C HIS A 130 -28.02 11.81 -7.49
N ASP A 131 -28.75 12.10 -6.44
CA ASP A 131 -30.22 12.07 -6.42
C ASP A 131 -30.81 13.08 -7.42
N LYS A 132 -30.20 14.25 -7.52
CA LYS A 132 -30.62 15.31 -8.44
C LYS A 132 -30.10 15.13 -9.87
N TRP A 133 -28.88 14.58 -10.03
CA TRP A 133 -28.24 14.32 -11.33
C TRP A 133 -27.75 12.85 -11.39
N PRO A 134 -28.65 11.89 -11.71
CA PRO A 134 -28.30 10.47 -11.75
C PRO A 134 -27.27 10.09 -12.83
N ASP A 135 -26.89 11.03 -13.70
CA ASP A 135 -25.84 10.90 -14.69
C ASP A 135 -24.47 11.42 -14.20
N ASP A 136 -24.38 11.95 -12.97
CA ASP A 136 -23.12 12.37 -12.37
C ASP A 136 -22.35 11.17 -11.79
N TRP A 137 -21.52 10.54 -12.63
CA TRP A 137 -20.73 9.37 -12.24
C TRP A 137 -19.63 9.71 -11.26
N ASN A 138 -19.13 10.96 -11.21
CA ASN A 138 -18.17 11.38 -10.21
C ASN A 138 -18.76 11.25 -8.80
N ALA A 139 -19.95 11.79 -8.59
CA ALA A 139 -20.64 11.71 -7.29
C ALA A 139 -21.04 10.26 -6.96
N GLN A 140 -21.54 9.49 -7.95
CA GLN A 140 -21.98 8.11 -7.74
C GLN A 140 -20.87 7.19 -7.24
N VAL A 141 -19.65 7.36 -7.74
CA VAL A 141 -18.52 6.52 -7.35
C VAL A 141 -17.86 7.02 -6.07
N LEU A 142 -17.69 8.34 -5.91
CA LEU A 142 -17.00 8.89 -4.74
C LEU A 142 -17.80 8.70 -3.44
N ALA A 143 -19.11 8.90 -3.44
CA ALA A 143 -19.92 8.84 -2.22
C ALA A 143 -19.79 7.51 -1.47
N PRO A 144 -19.98 6.32 -2.08
CA PRO A 144 -19.77 5.06 -1.38
C PRO A 144 -18.33 4.83 -0.95
N MET A 145 -17.35 5.31 -1.73
CA MET A 145 -15.93 5.16 -1.38
C MET A 145 -15.55 5.92 -0.11
N LEU A 146 -16.15 7.07 0.15
CA LEU A 146 -15.93 7.90 1.33
C LEU A 146 -16.64 7.36 2.59
N ARG A 147 -17.65 6.51 2.44
CA ARG A 147 -18.41 5.91 3.55
C ARG A 147 -17.80 4.63 4.10
N ARG A 148 -16.80 4.08 3.45
CA ARG A 148 -16.14 2.85 3.91
C ARG A 148 -15.54 3.04 5.30
N ASP A 149 -15.99 2.23 6.25
CA ASP A 149 -15.50 2.18 7.63
C ASP A 149 -14.76 0.87 7.95
N GLY A 150 -14.51 0.05 6.92
CA GLY A 150 -13.70 -1.16 6.99
C GLY A 150 -14.42 -2.36 7.60
N TYR A 151 -13.63 -3.26 8.18
CA TYR A 151 -14.05 -4.54 8.73
C TYR A 151 -13.82 -4.55 10.25
N ASP A 152 -14.57 -5.38 10.97
CA ASP A 152 -14.34 -5.63 12.38
C ASP A 152 -13.18 -6.62 12.62
N GLY A 153 -12.90 -6.94 13.89
CA GLY A 153 -11.83 -7.87 14.26
C GLY A 153 -12.08 -9.32 13.81
N ALA A 154 -13.33 -9.68 13.47
CA ALA A 154 -13.70 -10.99 12.91
C ALA A 154 -13.66 -11.00 11.37
N GLY A 155 -13.35 -9.85 10.75
CA GLY A 155 -13.31 -9.71 9.29
C GLY A 155 -14.69 -9.53 8.65
N SER A 156 -15.73 -9.21 9.43
CA SER A 156 -17.05 -8.87 8.91
C SER A 156 -17.09 -7.39 8.51
N PRO A 157 -17.72 -7.03 7.37
CA PRO A 157 -17.81 -5.64 6.97
C PRO A 157 -18.68 -4.85 7.95
N LYS A 158 -18.20 -3.70 8.41
CA LYS A 158 -19.00 -2.75 9.18
C LYS A 158 -20.11 -2.13 8.31
N ALA A 159 -21.04 -1.41 8.91
CA ALA A 159 -22.22 -0.91 8.24
C ALA A 159 -21.91 -0.05 7.00
N GLY A 160 -20.99 0.91 7.12
CA GLY A 160 -20.57 1.77 6.00
C GLY A 160 -19.82 0.99 4.91
N GLN A 161 -19.03 0.00 5.29
CA GLN A 161 -18.35 -0.90 4.35
C GLN A 161 -19.37 -1.76 3.58
N GLN A 162 -20.36 -2.33 4.28
CA GLN A 162 -21.42 -3.16 3.66
C GLN A 162 -22.25 -2.35 2.67
N GLU A 163 -22.62 -1.13 3.04
CA GLU A 163 -23.35 -0.22 2.14
C GLU A 163 -22.52 0.13 0.90
N ALA A 164 -21.24 0.49 1.10
CA ALA A 164 -20.31 0.82 0.01
C ALA A 164 -20.15 -0.34 -0.97
N GLU A 165 -19.94 -1.56 -0.46
CA GLU A 165 -19.82 -2.77 -1.29
C GLU A 165 -21.10 -3.00 -2.12
N ALA A 166 -22.27 -2.89 -1.50
CA ALA A 166 -23.55 -3.09 -2.18
C ALA A 166 -23.78 -2.03 -3.27
N ARG A 167 -23.47 -0.76 -3.00
CA ARG A 167 -23.61 0.34 -3.98
C ARG A 167 -22.64 0.16 -5.15
N VAL A 168 -21.36 -0.08 -4.88
CA VAL A 168 -20.35 -0.25 -5.93
C VAL A 168 -20.63 -1.50 -6.79
N ARG A 169 -21.16 -2.58 -6.20
CA ARG A 169 -21.60 -3.77 -6.96
C ARG A 169 -22.68 -3.43 -7.98
N ARG A 170 -23.72 -2.66 -7.56
CA ARG A 170 -24.75 -2.18 -8.50
C ARG A 170 -24.19 -1.30 -9.62
N LEU A 171 -23.18 -0.46 -9.31
CA LEU A 171 -22.51 0.33 -10.34
C LEU A 171 -21.74 -0.57 -11.33
N LEU A 172 -21.07 -1.60 -10.82
CA LEU A 172 -20.33 -2.56 -11.65
C LEU A 172 -21.26 -3.35 -12.59
N GLU A 173 -22.45 -3.73 -12.13
CA GLU A 173 -23.47 -4.38 -12.98
C GLU A 173 -23.89 -3.50 -14.16
N ARG A 174 -23.97 -2.18 -13.93
CA ARG A 174 -24.34 -1.19 -14.96
C ARG A 174 -23.18 -0.82 -15.91
N ARG A 175 -21.91 -0.90 -15.43
CA ARG A 175 -20.71 -0.49 -16.16
C ARG A 175 -19.54 -1.46 -15.93
N LYS A 176 -19.66 -2.67 -16.44
CA LYS A 176 -18.70 -3.76 -16.22
C LYS A 176 -17.26 -3.47 -16.67
N ASN A 177 -17.11 -2.61 -17.68
CA ASN A 177 -15.81 -2.26 -18.27
C ASN A 177 -15.42 -0.80 -18.02
N ASP A 178 -15.96 -0.17 -16.99
CA ASP A 178 -15.57 1.18 -16.61
C ASP A 178 -14.39 1.10 -15.63
N PRO A 179 -13.20 1.65 -15.94
CA PRO A 179 -12.03 1.51 -15.09
C PRO A 179 -12.20 2.15 -13.71
N VAL A 180 -12.98 3.24 -13.61
CA VAL A 180 -13.26 3.92 -12.33
C VAL A 180 -14.12 3.03 -11.43
N VAL A 181 -15.16 2.40 -12.01
CA VAL A 181 -16.05 1.50 -11.27
C VAL A 181 -15.36 0.20 -10.88
N LEU A 182 -14.57 -0.38 -11.79
CA LEU A 182 -13.74 -1.56 -11.49
C LEU A 182 -12.77 -1.27 -10.34
N HIS A 183 -12.07 -0.15 -10.39
CA HIS A 183 -11.17 0.27 -9.31
C HIS A 183 -11.92 0.46 -7.99
N ALA A 184 -13.06 1.15 -7.99
CA ALA A 184 -13.88 1.33 -6.80
C ALA A 184 -14.30 -0.03 -6.19
N PHE A 185 -14.70 -0.99 -7.03
CA PHE A 185 -15.03 -2.34 -6.57
C PHE A 185 -13.82 -3.04 -5.95
N LEU A 186 -12.65 -2.98 -6.59
CA LEU A 186 -11.43 -3.56 -6.02
C LEU A 186 -11.10 -2.98 -4.66
N GLN A 187 -11.23 -1.66 -4.50
CA GLN A 187 -11.01 -0.98 -3.23
C GLN A 187 -11.97 -1.44 -2.11
N THR A 188 -13.20 -1.85 -2.45
CA THR A 188 -14.14 -2.34 -1.45
C THR A 188 -13.81 -3.75 -0.98
N VAL A 189 -13.23 -4.61 -1.83
CA VAL A 189 -12.91 -6.00 -1.49
C VAL A 189 -11.46 -6.21 -1.05
N LEU A 190 -10.59 -5.21 -1.28
CA LEU A 190 -9.14 -5.33 -1.12
C LEU A 190 -8.71 -5.78 0.28
N VAL A 191 -9.31 -5.22 1.33
CA VAL A 191 -8.96 -5.52 2.73
C VAL A 191 -9.91 -6.52 3.39
N GLY A 192 -10.90 -7.03 2.65
CA GLY A 192 -11.85 -8.03 3.12
C GLY A 192 -11.25 -9.42 3.25
N THR A 193 -12.01 -10.35 3.83
CA THR A 193 -11.61 -11.76 3.99
C THR A 193 -11.69 -12.57 2.70
N LYS A 194 -12.34 -12.07 1.66
CA LYS A 194 -12.58 -12.75 0.37
C LYS A 194 -12.04 -11.94 -0.82
N PRO A 195 -10.70 -11.73 -0.91
CA PRO A 195 -10.10 -10.96 -2.00
C PRO A 195 -10.35 -11.58 -3.38
N GLU A 196 -10.64 -12.91 -3.46
CA GLU A 196 -10.94 -13.63 -4.70
C GLU A 196 -12.15 -13.05 -5.45
N ALA A 197 -13.09 -12.43 -4.73
CA ALA A 197 -14.22 -11.73 -5.34
C ALA A 197 -13.75 -10.62 -6.30
N GLY A 198 -12.55 -10.09 -6.10
CA GLY A 198 -11.94 -9.05 -6.94
C GLY A 198 -11.15 -9.58 -8.14
N LEU A 199 -10.83 -10.87 -8.23
CA LEU A 199 -9.90 -11.38 -9.27
C LEU A 199 -10.31 -11.07 -10.70
N ALA A 200 -11.58 -11.30 -11.03
CA ALA A 200 -12.09 -11.03 -12.38
C ALA A 200 -12.03 -9.53 -12.71
N ALA A 201 -12.39 -8.68 -11.74
CA ALA A 201 -12.34 -7.23 -11.89
C ALA A 201 -10.89 -6.71 -12.00
N ALA A 202 -9.94 -7.27 -11.24
CA ALA A 202 -8.53 -6.90 -11.32
C ALA A 202 -7.95 -7.20 -12.71
N ARG A 203 -8.22 -8.39 -13.24
CA ARG A 203 -7.79 -8.76 -14.60
C ARG A 203 -8.46 -7.91 -15.68
N ALA A 204 -9.77 -7.62 -15.53
CA ALA A 204 -10.50 -6.75 -16.44
C ALA A 204 -9.93 -5.33 -16.42
N LEU A 205 -9.64 -4.78 -15.23
CA LEU A 205 -9.05 -3.45 -15.08
C LEU A 205 -7.67 -3.37 -15.76
N LEU A 206 -6.80 -4.36 -15.56
CA LEU A 206 -5.48 -4.39 -16.19
C LEU A 206 -5.57 -4.54 -17.71
N ALA A 207 -6.54 -5.31 -18.23
CA ALA A 207 -6.77 -5.46 -19.66
C ALA A 207 -7.24 -4.18 -20.35
N LEU A 208 -7.86 -3.25 -19.62
CA LEU A 208 -8.25 -1.92 -20.12
C LEU A 208 -7.06 -0.95 -20.22
N ASP A 209 -5.89 -1.34 -19.72
CA ASP A 209 -4.68 -0.51 -19.66
C ASP A 209 -4.94 0.92 -19.13
N PRO A 210 -5.46 1.05 -17.88
CA PRO A 210 -5.97 2.32 -17.38
C PRO A 210 -4.85 3.35 -17.25
N PRO A 211 -5.11 4.63 -17.53
CA PRO A 211 -4.13 5.71 -17.42
C PRO A 211 -3.92 6.15 -15.97
N SER A 212 -3.69 5.20 -15.07
CA SER A 212 -3.45 5.41 -13.65
C SER A 212 -2.54 4.32 -13.09
N ALA A 213 -1.39 4.72 -12.56
CA ALA A 213 -0.49 3.81 -11.83
C ALA A 213 -1.19 3.22 -10.61
N TYR A 214 -1.96 4.03 -9.88
CA TYR A 214 -2.69 3.60 -8.69
C TYR A 214 -3.72 2.49 -9.01
N TYR A 215 -4.42 2.58 -10.13
CA TYR A 215 -5.37 1.55 -10.56
C TYR A 215 -4.68 0.22 -10.83
N ARG A 216 -3.52 0.26 -11.49
CA ARG A 216 -2.70 -0.93 -11.75
C ARG A 216 -2.16 -1.52 -10.44
N GLN A 217 -1.74 -0.66 -9.52
CA GLN A 217 -1.28 -1.05 -8.18
C GLN A 217 -2.39 -1.76 -7.39
N VAL A 218 -3.60 -1.19 -7.32
CA VAL A 218 -4.73 -1.81 -6.61
C VAL A 218 -5.11 -3.16 -7.21
N ALA A 219 -5.12 -3.28 -8.54
CA ALA A 219 -5.32 -4.58 -9.18
C ALA A 219 -4.22 -5.58 -8.81
N GLY A 220 -2.96 -5.15 -8.78
CA GLY A 220 -1.81 -5.95 -8.32
C GLY A 220 -1.95 -6.38 -6.86
N GLN A 221 -2.45 -5.52 -5.98
CA GLN A 221 -2.69 -5.84 -4.57
C GLN A 221 -3.74 -6.94 -4.39
N VAL A 222 -4.82 -6.93 -5.18
CA VAL A 222 -5.82 -8.01 -5.17
C VAL A 222 -5.21 -9.32 -5.67
N LEU A 223 -4.45 -9.29 -6.77
CA LEU A 223 -3.74 -10.48 -7.28
C LEU A 223 -2.77 -11.05 -6.23
N TYR A 224 -2.02 -10.19 -5.55
CA TYR A 224 -1.10 -10.60 -4.49
C TYR A 224 -1.82 -11.31 -3.35
N ARG A 225 -2.92 -10.75 -2.87
CA ARG A 225 -3.75 -11.33 -1.81
C ARG A 225 -4.38 -12.67 -2.19
N CYS A 226 -4.59 -12.90 -3.47
CA CYS A 226 -5.04 -14.19 -4.01
C CYS A 226 -3.89 -15.18 -4.29
N GLY A 227 -2.67 -14.86 -3.86
CA GLY A 227 -1.48 -15.71 -4.05
C GLY A 227 -0.95 -15.71 -5.49
N GLU A 228 -1.37 -14.77 -6.35
CA GLU A 228 -0.88 -14.63 -7.73
C GLU A 228 0.33 -13.69 -7.80
N ALA A 229 1.39 -14.00 -7.02
CA ALA A 229 2.54 -13.11 -6.83
C ALA A 229 3.20 -12.68 -8.15
N ALA A 230 3.36 -13.58 -9.12
CA ALA A 230 3.95 -13.24 -10.42
C ALA A 230 3.07 -12.29 -11.25
N ALA A 231 1.74 -12.47 -11.22
CA ALA A 231 0.81 -11.57 -11.88
C ALA A 231 0.74 -10.21 -11.17
N ALA A 232 0.78 -10.22 -9.84
CA ALA A 232 0.87 -9.01 -9.03
C ALA A 232 2.14 -8.21 -9.35
N ALA A 233 3.29 -8.87 -9.43
CA ALA A 233 4.55 -8.24 -9.80
C ALA A 233 4.49 -7.61 -11.20
N ALA A 234 3.85 -8.26 -12.17
CA ALA A 234 3.65 -7.69 -13.50
C ALA A 234 2.79 -6.41 -13.46
N ALA A 235 1.71 -6.41 -12.65
CA ALA A 235 0.83 -5.26 -12.47
C ALA A 235 1.58 -4.09 -11.78
N PHE A 236 2.34 -4.36 -10.71
CA PHE A 236 3.15 -3.35 -10.02
C PHE A 236 4.26 -2.79 -10.91
N ASN A 237 4.91 -3.64 -11.72
CA ASN A 237 5.92 -3.18 -12.66
C ASN A 237 5.31 -2.30 -13.77
N SER A 238 4.11 -2.64 -14.25
CA SER A 238 3.35 -1.79 -15.17
C SER A 238 3.00 -0.43 -14.55
N ALA A 239 2.58 -0.41 -13.27
CA ALA A 239 2.33 0.82 -12.52
C ALA A 239 3.61 1.66 -12.40
N ARG A 240 4.75 1.04 -12.03
CA ARG A 240 6.06 1.70 -11.94
C ARG A 240 6.46 2.36 -13.26
N THR A 241 6.42 1.59 -14.34
CA THR A 241 6.81 2.09 -15.68
C THR A 241 5.92 3.26 -16.12
N PHE A 242 4.62 3.17 -15.84
CA PHE A 242 3.68 4.25 -16.14
C PHE A 242 4.02 5.52 -15.35
N ASP A 243 4.25 5.40 -14.04
CA ASP A 243 4.60 6.55 -13.20
C ASP A 243 5.94 7.17 -13.60
N GLU A 244 6.97 6.36 -13.87
CA GLU A 244 8.29 6.86 -14.28
C GLU A 244 8.20 7.68 -15.58
N ALA A 245 7.47 7.17 -16.59
CA ALA A 245 7.25 7.89 -17.83
C ALA A 245 6.52 9.22 -17.60
N ARG A 246 5.43 9.18 -16.82
CA ARG A 246 4.61 10.36 -16.52
C ARG A 246 5.35 11.41 -15.70
N LEU A 247 6.07 11.00 -14.68
CA LEU A 247 6.85 11.91 -13.82
C LEU A 247 7.97 12.59 -14.62
N LYS A 248 8.66 11.83 -15.48
CA LYS A 248 9.69 12.35 -16.37
C LYS A 248 9.13 13.37 -17.36
N GLU A 249 8.03 13.03 -18.03
CA GLU A 249 7.37 13.93 -18.99
C GLU A 249 6.88 15.21 -18.31
N ALA A 250 6.36 15.08 -17.10
CA ALA A 250 5.85 16.19 -16.31
C ALA A 250 6.96 17.02 -15.60
N GLY A 251 8.21 16.59 -15.64
CA GLY A 251 9.30 17.23 -14.89
C GLY A 251 9.08 17.19 -13.37
N ILE A 252 8.34 16.19 -12.87
CA ILE A 252 8.05 16.02 -11.44
C ILE A 252 9.06 15.06 -10.84
N ALA A 253 9.69 15.46 -9.73
CA ALA A 253 10.54 14.55 -8.97
C ALA A 253 9.70 13.37 -8.41
N SER A 254 10.22 12.15 -8.50
CA SER A 254 9.56 10.94 -7.97
C SER A 254 9.19 11.04 -6.48
N ALA A 255 9.96 11.80 -5.70
CA ALA A 255 9.68 12.14 -4.32
C ALA A 255 8.34 12.87 -4.09
N ALA A 256 7.78 13.50 -5.13
CA ALA A 256 6.48 14.16 -5.08
C ALA A 256 5.30 13.22 -5.40
N ALA A 257 5.56 11.95 -5.66
CA ALA A 257 4.57 10.93 -5.98
C ALA A 257 4.55 9.81 -4.91
N PRO A 258 3.83 10.00 -3.80
CA PRO A 258 3.79 9.04 -2.69
C PRO A 258 3.43 7.61 -3.11
N THR A 259 2.46 7.45 -4.00
CA THR A 259 2.04 6.15 -4.53
C THR A 259 3.16 5.41 -5.26
N TYR A 260 4.13 6.12 -5.84
CA TYR A 260 5.27 5.52 -6.54
C TYR A 260 6.12 4.66 -5.59
N PHE A 261 6.51 5.20 -4.43
CA PHE A 261 7.34 4.45 -3.47
C PHE A 261 6.59 3.28 -2.83
N ASP A 262 5.30 3.46 -2.54
CA ASP A 262 4.46 2.35 -2.06
C ASP A 262 4.38 1.23 -3.11
N ASN A 263 4.27 1.60 -4.38
CA ASN A 263 4.29 0.64 -5.48
C ASN A 263 5.64 -0.09 -5.62
N LEU A 264 6.78 0.60 -5.39
CA LEU A 264 8.10 -0.05 -5.39
C LEU A 264 8.21 -1.10 -4.27
N HIS A 265 7.66 -0.82 -3.09
CA HIS A 265 7.58 -1.80 -2.02
C HIS A 265 6.72 -3.01 -2.43
N CYS A 266 5.52 -2.77 -2.98
CA CYS A 266 4.64 -3.83 -3.46
C CYS A 266 5.32 -4.70 -4.53
N LEU A 267 6.03 -4.08 -5.45
CA LEU A 267 6.76 -4.76 -6.52
C LEU A 267 7.88 -5.65 -5.97
N ALA A 268 8.73 -5.11 -5.11
CA ALA A 268 9.83 -5.87 -4.50
C ALA A 268 9.30 -7.08 -3.70
N THR A 269 8.24 -6.87 -2.91
CA THR A 269 7.61 -7.94 -2.13
C THR A 269 6.98 -9.00 -3.04
N ALA A 270 6.28 -8.60 -4.11
CA ALA A 270 5.68 -9.54 -5.04
C ALA A 270 6.74 -10.35 -5.81
N TRP A 271 7.87 -9.74 -6.18
CA TRP A 271 8.96 -10.48 -6.81
C TRP A 271 9.59 -11.50 -5.86
N VAL A 272 9.86 -11.14 -4.61
CA VAL A 272 10.43 -12.10 -3.67
C VAL A 272 9.48 -13.25 -3.36
N GLU A 273 8.17 -12.99 -3.29
CA GLU A 273 7.16 -14.05 -3.14
C GLU A 273 7.02 -14.91 -4.40
N ALA A 274 7.30 -14.37 -5.58
CA ALA A 274 7.38 -15.12 -6.83
C ALA A 274 8.72 -15.86 -7.03
N GLY A 275 9.63 -15.84 -6.03
CA GLY A 275 10.95 -16.45 -6.11
C GLY A 275 11.98 -15.66 -6.94
N GLN A 276 11.68 -14.43 -7.32
CA GLN A 276 12.56 -13.55 -8.11
C GLN A 276 13.36 -12.62 -7.18
N ARG A 277 14.19 -13.21 -6.31
CA ARG A 277 14.99 -12.52 -5.29
C ARG A 277 15.91 -11.47 -5.91
N ASP A 278 16.63 -11.81 -6.98
CA ASP A 278 17.62 -10.93 -7.56
C ASP A 278 16.98 -9.67 -8.16
N ALA A 279 15.81 -9.82 -8.80
CA ALA A 279 15.02 -8.69 -9.27
C ALA A 279 14.50 -7.82 -8.11
N ALA A 280 14.04 -8.44 -7.02
CA ALA A 280 13.57 -7.74 -5.83
C ALA A 280 14.69 -6.95 -5.15
N VAL A 281 15.90 -7.54 -5.02
CA VAL A 281 17.08 -6.86 -4.46
C VAL A 281 17.52 -5.70 -5.34
N ALA A 282 17.58 -5.89 -6.66
CA ALA A 282 17.96 -4.83 -7.59
C ALA A 282 16.97 -3.63 -7.51
N MET A 283 15.67 -3.92 -7.45
CA MET A 283 14.63 -2.91 -7.27
C MET A 283 14.78 -2.17 -5.94
N ALA A 284 14.97 -2.89 -4.85
CA ALA A 284 15.10 -2.29 -3.52
C ALA A 284 16.33 -1.37 -3.43
N ARG A 285 17.44 -1.73 -4.08
CA ARG A 285 18.61 -0.86 -4.20
C ARG A 285 18.32 0.39 -5.01
N SER A 286 17.73 0.24 -6.18
CA SER A 286 17.32 1.37 -7.02
C SER A 286 16.38 2.33 -6.29
N ALA A 287 15.42 1.80 -5.53
CA ALA A 287 14.52 2.61 -4.72
C ALA A 287 15.25 3.44 -3.64
N ARG A 288 16.31 2.89 -3.04
CA ARG A 288 17.14 3.58 -2.05
C ARG A 288 17.99 4.69 -2.67
N GLU A 289 18.42 4.52 -3.91
CA GLU A 289 19.28 5.47 -4.63
C GLU A 289 18.53 6.68 -5.19
N VAL A 290 17.20 6.70 -5.10
CA VAL A 290 16.41 7.86 -5.49
C VAL A 290 16.79 9.05 -4.63
N VAL A 291 17.54 9.97 -5.22
CA VAL A 291 17.97 11.21 -4.56
C VAL A 291 16.77 12.10 -4.34
N LEU A 292 16.44 12.30 -3.08
CA LEU A 292 15.41 13.25 -2.69
C LEU A 292 15.97 14.68 -2.77
N PRO A 293 15.31 15.63 -3.46
CA PRO A 293 15.76 17.01 -3.50
C PRO A 293 15.91 17.61 -2.10
N TRP A 294 16.91 18.47 -1.91
CA TRP A 294 17.13 19.16 -0.65
C TRP A 294 15.87 19.91 -0.22
N GLY A 295 15.43 19.72 1.02
CA GLY A 295 14.19 20.33 1.54
C GLY A 295 12.93 19.47 1.44
N VAL A 296 12.87 18.47 0.55
CA VAL A 296 11.76 17.51 0.45
C VAL A 296 11.71 16.60 1.68
N HIS A 297 12.86 16.39 2.35
CA HIS A 297 12.95 15.70 3.64
C HIS A 297 12.13 16.33 4.77
N ARG A 298 11.63 17.56 4.60
CA ARG A 298 10.74 18.22 5.57
C ARG A 298 9.28 17.80 5.44
N SER A 299 8.87 17.26 4.28
CA SER A 299 7.52 16.72 4.12
C SER A 299 7.37 15.40 4.88
N PRO A 300 6.40 15.26 5.82
CA PRO A 300 6.15 14.02 6.53
C PRO A 300 5.94 12.83 5.60
N ALA A 301 5.16 13.01 4.54
CA ALA A 301 4.89 11.96 3.55
C ALA A 301 6.16 11.45 2.87
N VAL A 302 7.04 12.37 2.43
CA VAL A 302 8.29 12.00 1.77
C VAL A 302 9.26 11.31 2.72
N ARG A 303 9.34 11.76 3.99
CA ARG A 303 10.15 11.08 5.01
C ARG A 303 9.70 9.65 5.23
N GLU A 304 8.40 9.43 5.27
CA GLU A 304 7.83 8.10 5.42
C GLU A 304 8.23 7.18 4.27
N TYR A 305 7.97 7.60 3.03
CA TYR A 305 8.28 6.79 1.87
C TYR A 305 9.77 6.53 1.72
N ALA A 306 10.61 7.54 1.93
CA ALA A 306 12.07 7.38 1.95
C ALA A 306 12.53 6.39 3.03
N PHE A 307 11.90 6.41 4.19
CA PHE A 307 12.19 5.46 5.25
C PHE A 307 11.89 4.01 4.84
N PHE A 308 10.71 3.76 4.29
CA PHE A 308 10.35 2.41 3.90
C PHE A 308 11.17 1.90 2.70
N THR A 309 11.55 2.76 1.78
CA THR A 309 12.44 2.37 0.68
C THR A 309 13.88 2.14 1.17
N SER A 310 14.35 2.90 2.17
CA SER A 310 15.72 2.72 2.70
C SER A 310 15.94 1.38 3.42
N THR A 311 14.90 0.79 4.01
CA THR A 311 14.95 -0.54 4.65
C THR A 311 14.52 -1.68 3.72
N LEU A 312 14.04 -1.38 2.52
CA LEU A 312 13.42 -2.36 1.63
C LEU A 312 14.36 -3.51 1.24
N GLU A 313 15.62 -3.24 0.92
CA GLU A 313 16.59 -4.29 0.61
C GLU A 313 16.82 -5.23 1.81
N SER A 314 16.87 -4.68 3.02
CA SER A 314 17.00 -5.47 4.25
C SER A 314 15.80 -6.40 4.45
N LEU A 315 14.59 -5.91 4.21
CA LEU A 315 13.35 -6.69 4.31
C LEU A 315 13.28 -7.81 3.26
N VAL A 316 13.64 -7.51 2.00
CA VAL A 316 13.72 -8.49 0.91
C VAL A 316 14.71 -9.62 1.24
N ARG A 317 15.91 -9.28 1.72
CA ARG A 317 16.93 -10.26 2.09
C ARG A 317 16.54 -11.07 3.31
N ALA A 318 15.92 -10.43 4.30
CA ALA A 318 15.39 -11.11 5.49
C ALA A 318 14.35 -12.17 5.09
N ARG A 319 13.44 -11.87 4.15
CA ARG A 319 12.46 -12.82 3.63
C ARG A 319 13.11 -14.06 3.00
N CYS A 320 14.29 -13.88 2.40
CA CYS A 320 15.09 -14.98 1.83
C CYS A 320 15.96 -15.72 2.86
N GLY A 321 15.88 -15.36 4.15
CA GLY A 321 16.73 -15.94 5.21
C GLY A 321 18.18 -15.47 5.17
N GLN A 322 18.51 -14.47 4.35
CA GLN A 322 19.85 -13.88 4.21
C GLN A 322 20.08 -12.83 5.30
N TRP A 323 20.15 -13.27 6.58
CA TRP A 323 20.15 -12.36 7.74
C TRP A 323 21.37 -11.44 7.81
N ALA A 324 22.56 -11.96 7.47
CA ALA A 324 23.80 -11.18 7.49
C ALA A 324 23.79 -10.09 6.40
N GLU A 325 23.39 -10.46 5.19
CA GLU A 325 23.24 -9.54 4.06
C GLU A 325 22.11 -8.53 4.29
N ALA A 326 21.02 -8.95 4.95
CA ALA A 326 19.95 -8.07 5.37
C ALA A 326 20.45 -7.01 6.37
N LEU A 327 21.28 -7.42 7.34
CA LEU A 327 21.91 -6.51 8.30
C LEU A 327 22.88 -5.54 7.60
N ALA A 328 23.69 -6.04 6.67
CA ALA A 328 24.62 -5.21 5.90
C ALA A 328 23.90 -4.19 4.98
N ALA A 329 22.69 -4.52 4.52
CA ALA A 329 21.85 -3.64 3.71
C ALA A 329 21.07 -2.60 4.54
N MET A 330 21.13 -2.63 5.86
CA MET A 330 20.48 -1.62 6.69
C MET A 330 21.05 -0.22 6.41
N PRO A 331 20.21 0.81 6.38
CA PRO A 331 20.66 2.17 6.13
C PRO A 331 21.59 2.65 7.24
N ASP A 332 22.46 3.60 6.88
CA ASP A 332 23.33 4.29 7.85
C ASP A 332 22.44 5.00 8.91
N PRO A 333 22.68 4.75 10.21
CA PRO A 333 21.98 5.48 11.29
C PRO A 333 22.12 7.00 11.22
N GLN A 334 23.18 7.51 10.57
CA GLN A 334 23.40 8.94 10.35
C GLN A 334 22.60 9.52 9.19
N HIS A 335 21.90 8.67 8.42
CA HIS A 335 21.08 9.14 7.29
C HIS A 335 20.01 10.14 7.77
N PRO A 336 19.78 11.25 7.05
CA PRO A 336 18.87 12.32 7.49
C PRO A 336 17.44 11.88 7.80
N VAL A 337 16.97 10.79 7.19
CA VAL A 337 15.65 10.18 7.47
C VAL A 337 15.52 9.71 8.92
N PHE A 338 16.65 9.39 9.59
CA PHE A 338 16.66 8.87 10.97
C PHE A 338 16.96 9.93 12.02
N GLN A 339 17.14 11.19 11.63
CA GLN A 339 17.45 12.26 12.57
C GLN A 339 16.20 12.77 13.30
N ASN A 340 16.39 13.28 14.54
CA ASN A 340 15.37 14.00 15.32
C ASN A 340 14.21 13.17 15.89
N GLY A 341 14.46 11.96 16.39
CA GLY A 341 13.43 11.15 17.08
C GLY A 341 12.29 10.70 16.16
N HIS A 342 12.53 10.66 14.86
CA HIS A 342 11.54 10.21 13.89
C HIS A 342 11.22 8.72 14.11
N PRO A 343 9.96 8.28 13.92
CA PRO A 343 9.54 6.86 14.02
C PRO A 343 10.47 5.90 13.27
N ALA A 344 10.98 6.38 12.16
CA ALA A 344 11.95 5.70 11.32
C ALA A 344 13.22 5.25 12.05
N ALA A 345 13.74 6.06 12.98
CA ALA A 345 14.95 5.72 13.73
C ALA A 345 14.69 4.52 14.65
N PHE A 346 13.60 4.54 15.40
CA PHE A 346 13.22 3.44 16.29
C PHE A 346 12.93 2.16 15.51
N PHE A 347 12.21 2.27 14.39
CA PHE A 347 11.94 1.10 13.54
C PHE A 347 13.22 0.49 12.97
N ALA A 348 14.13 1.31 12.46
CA ALA A 348 15.42 0.84 11.94
C ALA A 348 16.28 0.21 13.03
N GLU A 349 16.29 0.79 14.25
CA GLU A 349 17.00 0.21 15.40
C GLU A 349 16.38 -1.11 15.84
N GLY A 350 15.05 -1.18 15.94
CA GLY A 350 14.33 -2.41 16.25
C GLY A 350 14.56 -3.50 15.21
N LEU A 351 14.44 -3.18 13.92
CA LEU A 351 14.70 -4.11 12.83
C LEU A 351 16.17 -4.60 12.84
N ARG A 352 17.13 -3.73 13.13
CA ARG A 352 18.54 -4.11 13.29
C ARG A 352 18.70 -5.12 14.45
N ALA A 353 18.06 -4.89 15.60
CA ALA A 353 18.10 -5.81 16.72
C ALA A 353 17.49 -7.18 16.37
N VAL A 354 16.41 -7.21 15.58
CA VAL A 354 15.81 -8.44 15.07
C VAL A 354 16.78 -9.19 14.15
N LEU A 355 17.38 -8.52 13.18
CA LEU A 355 18.33 -9.15 12.23
C LEU A 355 19.54 -9.71 12.96
N GLU A 356 20.14 -8.96 13.89
CA GLU A 356 21.23 -9.42 14.76
C GLU A 356 20.76 -10.63 15.59
N GLY A 357 19.55 -10.61 16.17
CA GLY A 357 18.99 -11.72 16.93
C GLY A 357 18.77 -12.97 16.08
N ARG A 358 18.36 -12.83 14.83
CA ARG A 358 18.22 -13.95 13.86
C ARG A 358 19.58 -14.55 13.48
N ILE A 359 20.63 -13.74 13.34
CA ILE A 359 21.99 -14.21 13.12
C ILE A 359 22.48 -15.02 14.33
N GLU A 360 22.28 -14.50 15.54
CA GLU A 360 22.65 -15.20 16.77
C GLU A 360 21.88 -16.54 16.91
N ALA A 361 20.59 -16.51 16.63
CA ALA A 361 19.74 -17.71 16.67
C ALA A 361 20.13 -18.74 15.62
N ALA A 362 20.44 -18.31 14.39
CA ALA A 362 20.90 -19.22 13.34
C ALA A 362 22.21 -19.93 13.70
N ALA A 363 23.06 -19.28 14.49
CA ALA A 363 24.30 -19.83 15.03
C ALA A 363 24.12 -20.61 16.37
N GLY A 364 22.88 -20.78 16.85
CA GLY A 364 22.60 -21.48 18.12
C GLY A 364 23.04 -20.72 19.38
N ARG A 365 23.37 -19.44 19.29
CA ARG A 365 23.92 -18.64 20.39
C ARG A 365 22.78 -18.04 21.25
N LYS A 366 22.36 -18.81 22.26
CA LYS A 366 21.24 -18.47 23.17
C LYS A 366 21.39 -17.08 23.81
N GLU A 367 22.55 -16.84 24.43
CA GLU A 367 22.84 -15.59 25.16
C GLU A 367 22.84 -14.37 24.21
N GLY A 368 23.43 -14.53 23.02
CA GLY A 368 23.41 -13.51 21.97
C GLY A 368 21.99 -13.16 21.55
N THR A 369 21.15 -14.17 21.28
CA THR A 369 19.74 -13.99 20.90
C THR A 369 18.97 -13.25 22.00
N ARG A 370 19.15 -13.64 23.29
CA ARG A 370 18.50 -12.99 24.43
C ARG A 370 18.93 -11.52 24.59
N LYS A 371 20.21 -11.24 24.40
CA LYS A 371 20.74 -9.85 24.45
C LYS A 371 20.07 -8.96 23.38
N ARG A 372 19.87 -9.50 22.16
CA ARG A 372 19.22 -8.75 21.08
C ARG A 372 17.71 -8.59 21.30
N LEU A 373 17.05 -9.59 21.87
CA LEU A 373 15.66 -9.48 22.31
C LEU A 373 15.48 -8.35 23.34
N LEU A 374 16.33 -8.29 24.36
CA LEU A 374 16.30 -7.21 25.37
C LEU A 374 16.55 -5.83 24.73
N LYS A 375 17.42 -5.73 23.72
CA LYS A 375 17.61 -4.49 22.98
C LYS A 375 16.35 -4.08 22.24
N LEU A 376 15.69 -5.02 21.54
CA LEU A 376 14.44 -4.78 20.83
C LEU A 376 13.33 -4.28 21.76
N GLN A 377 13.17 -4.92 22.92
CA GLN A 377 12.19 -4.53 23.95
C GLN A 377 12.40 -3.08 24.42
N ARG A 378 13.64 -2.70 24.72
CA ARG A 378 13.97 -1.31 25.10
C ARG A 378 13.67 -0.31 23.99
N THR A 379 13.89 -0.71 22.73
CA THR A 379 13.56 0.13 21.58
C THR A 379 12.05 0.33 21.45
N ILE A 380 11.26 -0.72 21.65
CA ILE A 380 9.79 -0.64 21.66
C ILE A 380 9.28 0.25 22.81
N GLU A 381 9.79 0.06 24.03
CA GLU A 381 9.46 0.92 25.18
C GLU A 381 9.78 2.40 24.93
N ALA A 382 10.92 2.68 24.30
CA ALA A 382 11.30 4.05 23.95
C ALA A 382 10.37 4.64 22.87
N MET A 383 9.96 3.81 21.92
CA MET A 383 9.01 4.17 20.87
C MET A 383 7.62 4.46 21.45
N GLU A 384 7.13 3.65 22.38
CA GLU A 384 5.84 3.88 23.06
C GLU A 384 5.84 5.21 23.81
N LYS A 385 6.92 5.55 24.50
CA LYS A 385 7.08 6.84 25.21
C LYS A 385 7.07 8.03 24.26
N ALA A 386 7.52 7.85 23.03
CA ALA A 386 7.54 8.90 22.00
C ALA A 386 6.22 9.01 21.20
N THR A 387 5.25 8.10 21.43
CA THR A 387 3.96 8.06 20.70
C THR A 387 3.15 9.37 20.78
N PRO A 388 3.02 10.04 21.94
CA PRO A 388 2.26 11.30 22.04
C PRO A 388 2.80 12.39 21.12
N ASP A 389 4.12 12.52 21.04
CA ASP A 389 4.79 13.51 20.15
C ASP A 389 4.57 13.18 18.65
N ALA A 390 4.51 11.90 18.32
CA ALA A 390 4.22 11.46 16.95
C ALA A 390 2.76 11.71 16.54
N GLN A 391 1.83 11.54 17.46
CA GLN A 391 0.40 11.85 17.25
C GLN A 391 0.18 13.35 17.04
N GLU A 392 0.79 14.19 17.86
CA GLU A 392 0.74 15.63 17.73
C GLU A 392 1.29 16.12 16.39
N LYS A 393 2.29 15.42 15.83
CA LYS A 393 2.90 15.72 14.54
C LYS A 393 2.21 15.07 13.33
N GLY A 394 1.04 14.45 13.49
CA GLY A 394 0.28 13.84 12.40
C GLY A 394 0.92 12.60 11.76
N MET A 395 1.88 11.95 12.46
CA MET A 395 2.61 10.76 11.97
C MET A 395 2.00 9.43 12.41
N GLU A 396 0.78 9.45 12.94
CA GLU A 396 0.13 8.30 13.58
C GLU A 396 0.00 7.03 12.70
N PRO A 397 -0.41 7.09 11.42
CA PRO A 397 -0.60 5.88 10.63
C PRO A 397 0.70 5.08 10.43
N GLN A 398 1.79 5.79 10.18
CA GLN A 398 3.11 5.22 9.91
C GLN A 398 3.75 4.69 11.19
N TRP A 399 3.60 5.45 12.27
CA TRP A 399 4.02 5.07 13.60
C TRP A 399 3.32 3.80 14.05
N SER A 400 2.00 3.76 13.91
CA SER A 400 1.20 2.59 14.28
C SER A 400 1.57 1.34 13.45
N GLU A 401 1.93 1.49 12.18
CA GLU A 401 2.41 0.37 11.35
C GLU A 401 3.77 -0.14 11.86
N ALA A 402 4.70 0.76 12.13
CA ALA A 402 6.02 0.41 12.66
C ALA A 402 5.92 -0.28 14.03
N CYS A 403 5.10 0.23 14.95
CA CYS A 403 4.83 -0.42 16.25
C CYS A 403 4.32 -1.84 16.07
N ARG A 404 3.27 -2.04 15.25
CA ARG A 404 2.69 -3.37 15.01
C ARG A 404 3.71 -4.37 14.45
N ILE A 405 4.58 -3.93 13.55
CA ILE A 405 5.62 -4.80 13.00
C ILE A 405 6.63 -5.17 14.07
N LEU A 406 7.11 -4.22 14.86
CA LEU A 406 8.09 -4.48 15.92
C LEU A 406 7.51 -5.35 17.03
N ASP A 407 6.26 -5.14 17.44
CA ASP A 407 5.56 -5.99 18.41
C ASP A 407 5.47 -7.45 17.93
N PHE A 408 5.12 -7.65 16.67
CA PHE A 408 5.11 -8.98 16.07
C PHE A 408 6.50 -9.62 16.09
N LEU A 409 7.52 -8.87 15.64
CA LEU A 409 8.91 -9.34 15.57
C LEU A 409 9.51 -9.62 16.95
N GLU A 410 9.10 -8.88 17.97
CA GLU A 410 9.50 -9.13 19.36
C GLU A 410 8.99 -10.48 19.83
N LEU A 411 7.69 -10.76 19.63
CA LEU A 411 7.09 -12.04 20.01
C LEU A 411 7.73 -13.21 19.25
N ASP A 412 8.00 -13.03 17.96
CA ASP A 412 8.63 -14.05 17.10
C ASP A 412 10.10 -14.32 17.52
N LEU A 413 10.86 -13.28 17.87
CA LEU A 413 12.23 -13.44 18.38
C LEU A 413 12.25 -14.02 19.79
N ARG A 414 11.29 -13.67 20.65
CA ARG A 414 11.09 -14.24 21.99
C ARG A 414 10.80 -15.74 21.92
N ALA A 415 9.90 -16.13 21.01
CA ALA A 415 9.61 -17.53 20.76
C ALA A 415 10.87 -18.29 20.30
N THR A 416 11.64 -17.68 19.38
CA THR A 416 12.91 -18.24 18.90
C THR A 416 13.93 -18.41 20.05
N ALA A 417 14.03 -17.43 20.96
CA ALA A 417 14.92 -17.50 22.13
C ALA A 417 14.51 -18.62 23.08
N SER A 418 13.22 -18.72 23.44
CA SER A 418 12.68 -19.79 24.27
C SER A 418 12.93 -21.19 23.66
N PHE A 419 12.77 -21.31 22.35
CA PHE A 419 13.03 -22.57 21.64
C PHE A 419 14.50 -22.99 21.74
N LEU A 420 15.44 -22.06 21.58
CA LEU A 420 16.87 -22.30 21.74
C LEU A 420 17.26 -22.68 23.18
N GLU A 421 16.57 -22.13 24.17
CA GLU A 421 16.74 -22.47 25.59
C GLU A 421 16.22 -23.88 25.91
N GLY A 422 15.43 -24.48 25.05
CA GLY A 422 14.83 -25.81 25.19
C GLY A 422 13.38 -25.77 25.72
N ASP A 423 12.85 -24.59 26.00
CA ASP A 423 11.45 -24.40 26.44
C ASP A 423 10.50 -24.35 25.25
N ARG A 424 10.16 -25.53 24.72
CA ARG A 424 9.27 -25.67 23.56
C ARG A 424 7.84 -25.19 23.86
N SER A 425 7.40 -25.30 25.11
CA SER A 425 6.05 -24.89 25.51
C SER A 425 5.90 -23.36 25.46
N MET A 426 6.86 -22.66 26.04
CA MET A 426 6.88 -21.19 25.99
C MET A 426 7.12 -20.68 24.57
N ALA A 427 7.98 -21.32 23.78
CA ALA A 427 8.17 -20.97 22.39
C ALA A 427 6.86 -21.05 21.59
N THR A 428 6.12 -22.16 21.75
CA THR A 428 4.81 -22.33 21.09
C THR A 428 3.80 -21.28 21.51
N LEU A 429 3.76 -20.92 22.79
CA LEU A 429 2.89 -19.85 23.33
C LEU A 429 3.21 -18.50 22.68
N TRP A 430 4.50 -18.14 22.60
CA TRP A 430 4.91 -16.88 22.00
C TRP A 430 4.63 -16.82 20.50
N TRP A 431 4.87 -17.90 19.71
CA TRP A 431 4.45 -17.95 18.32
C TRP A 431 2.94 -17.87 18.14
N GLY A 432 2.15 -18.48 19.03
CA GLY A 432 0.70 -18.30 19.06
C GLY A 432 0.28 -16.85 19.30
N SER A 433 0.99 -16.17 20.22
CA SER A 433 0.78 -14.74 20.47
C SER A 433 1.17 -13.87 19.27
N ALA A 434 2.25 -14.20 18.56
CA ALA A 434 2.66 -13.53 17.34
C ALA A 434 1.62 -13.73 16.23
N ALA A 435 1.14 -14.96 16.01
CA ALA A 435 0.10 -15.28 15.04
C ALA A 435 -1.19 -14.48 15.26
N ALA A 436 -1.58 -14.27 16.52
CA ALA A 436 -2.71 -13.42 16.87
C ALA A 436 -2.53 -11.93 16.49
N ARG A 437 -1.30 -11.49 16.23
CA ARG A 437 -0.98 -10.11 15.77
C ARG A 437 -0.95 -9.97 14.24
N GLU A 438 -0.84 -11.07 13.48
CA GLU A 438 -0.74 -11.03 12.02
C GLU A 438 -1.90 -10.30 11.32
N PRO A 439 -3.17 -10.42 11.74
CA PRO A 439 -4.24 -9.66 11.12
C PRO A 439 -4.01 -8.15 11.16
N ALA A 440 -3.38 -7.64 12.21
CA ALA A 440 -3.04 -6.22 12.33
C ALA A 440 -1.90 -5.78 11.38
N LEU A 441 -1.06 -6.71 10.91
CA LEU A 441 -0.05 -6.42 9.89
C LEU A 441 -0.64 -6.30 8.48
N ARG A 442 -1.84 -6.86 8.26
CA ARG A 442 -2.54 -6.89 6.96
C ARG A 442 -3.35 -5.62 6.67
N VAL A 443 -3.15 -4.54 7.44
CA VAL A 443 -3.75 -3.22 7.14
C VAL A 443 -3.37 -2.75 5.73
N ARG A 444 -2.18 -3.13 5.26
CA ARG A 444 -1.80 -3.04 3.84
C ARG A 444 -2.04 -4.37 3.13
N ALA A 445 -2.53 -4.30 1.91
CA ALA A 445 -2.78 -5.48 1.09
C ALA A 445 -1.50 -6.28 0.79
N VAL A 446 -0.36 -5.60 0.70
CA VAL A 446 0.98 -6.19 0.59
C VAL A 446 1.73 -5.85 1.89
N PRO A 447 1.96 -6.83 2.78
CA PRO A 447 2.57 -6.59 4.08
C PRO A 447 4.06 -6.24 3.93
N ARG A 448 4.55 -5.40 4.83
CA ARG A 448 5.98 -5.06 4.87
C ARG A 448 6.85 -6.16 5.48
N TRP A 449 6.26 -7.00 6.32
CA TRP A 449 6.87 -8.21 6.83
C TRP A 449 6.02 -9.40 6.42
N PRO A 450 6.38 -10.13 5.35
CA PRO A 450 5.54 -11.19 4.78
C PRO A 450 5.69 -12.55 5.46
N GLN A 451 6.71 -12.76 6.31
CA GLN A 451 6.91 -14.03 7.02
C GLN A 451 5.97 -14.14 8.22
N GLY A 452 5.16 -15.20 8.27
CA GLY A 452 4.25 -15.45 9.38
C GLY A 452 4.89 -16.20 10.55
N ALA A 453 4.25 -16.17 11.72
CA ALA A 453 4.70 -16.86 12.93
C ALA A 453 4.69 -18.39 12.75
N ALA A 454 3.69 -18.94 12.07
CA ALA A 454 3.60 -20.37 11.78
C ALA A 454 4.78 -20.84 10.91
N GLU A 455 5.22 -20.05 9.94
CA GLU A 455 6.42 -20.32 9.13
C GLU A 455 7.68 -20.30 10.00
N SER A 456 7.84 -19.29 10.86
CA SER A 456 8.97 -19.18 11.79
C SER A 456 9.04 -20.39 12.73
N MET A 457 7.88 -20.81 13.26
CA MET A 457 7.73 -21.99 14.11
C MET A 457 8.13 -23.26 13.36
N ALA A 458 7.61 -23.47 12.13
CA ALA A 458 7.92 -24.62 11.32
C ALA A 458 9.43 -24.75 11.05
N VAL A 459 10.09 -23.64 10.69
CA VAL A 459 11.55 -23.58 10.48
C VAL A 459 12.32 -23.95 11.75
N ALA A 460 11.87 -23.48 12.92
CA ALA A 460 12.53 -23.78 14.18
C ALA A 460 12.44 -25.27 14.55
N PHE A 461 11.26 -25.88 14.43
CA PHE A 461 11.06 -27.31 14.68
C PHE A 461 11.80 -28.19 13.65
N GLU A 462 11.81 -27.80 12.36
CA GLU A 462 12.60 -28.47 11.31
C GLU A 462 14.09 -28.52 11.69
N LYS A 463 14.66 -27.36 12.06
CA LYS A 463 16.06 -27.26 12.49
C LYS A 463 16.34 -28.01 13.81
N GLY A 464 15.36 -28.06 14.70
CA GLY A 464 15.43 -28.78 15.97
C GLY A 464 15.23 -30.29 15.85
N GLY A 465 15.01 -30.83 14.65
CA GLY A 465 14.85 -32.26 14.36
C GLY A 465 13.46 -32.83 14.70
N ASP A 466 12.50 -32.00 15.13
CA ASP A 466 11.10 -32.40 15.34
C ASP A 466 10.32 -32.26 14.03
N LEU A 467 10.55 -33.22 13.13
CA LEU A 467 10.00 -33.18 11.78
C LEU A 467 8.47 -33.35 11.76
N ASP A 468 7.88 -34.06 12.73
CA ASP A 468 6.43 -34.25 12.82
C ASP A 468 5.71 -32.93 13.14
N THR A 469 6.23 -32.18 14.09
CA THR A 469 5.68 -30.84 14.41
C THR A 469 5.94 -29.86 13.27
N ALA A 470 7.12 -29.87 12.67
CA ALA A 470 7.44 -29.04 11.53
C ALA A 470 6.50 -29.31 10.35
N LEU A 471 6.25 -30.59 10.01
CA LEU A 471 5.34 -30.99 8.95
C LEU A 471 3.93 -30.42 9.16
N ARG A 472 3.36 -30.63 10.35
CA ARG A 472 2.03 -30.10 10.67
C ARG A 472 1.96 -28.58 10.49
N LYS A 473 2.99 -27.83 10.93
CA LYS A 473 3.02 -26.37 10.82
C LYS A 473 3.19 -25.89 9.38
N TRP A 474 3.98 -26.59 8.57
CA TRP A 474 4.05 -26.31 7.14
C TRP A 474 2.72 -26.60 6.43
N GLU A 475 2.02 -27.69 6.80
CA GLU A 475 0.72 -28.02 6.24
C GLU A 475 -0.35 -26.98 6.57
N GLU A 476 -0.45 -26.60 7.84
CA GLU A 476 -1.35 -25.53 8.29
C GLU A 476 -1.09 -24.24 7.49
N SER A 477 0.17 -23.83 7.37
CA SER A 477 0.55 -22.62 6.63
C SER A 477 0.22 -22.72 5.13
N VAL A 478 0.46 -23.87 4.50
CA VAL A 478 0.13 -24.10 3.08
C VAL A 478 -1.39 -24.15 2.87
N LEU A 479 -2.17 -24.65 3.84
CA LEU A 479 -3.63 -24.63 3.75
C LEU A 479 -4.17 -23.20 3.70
N ASP A 480 -3.61 -22.30 4.51
CA ASP A 480 -3.98 -20.88 4.53
C ASP A 480 -3.48 -20.12 3.29
N HIS A 481 -2.30 -20.49 2.78
CA HIS A 481 -1.64 -19.84 1.66
C HIS A 481 -1.13 -20.85 0.61
N PRO A 482 -2.03 -21.53 -0.12
CA PRO A 482 -1.68 -22.69 -0.96
C PRO A 482 -0.80 -22.36 -2.18
N ARG A 483 -0.63 -21.08 -2.48
CA ARG A 483 0.18 -20.56 -3.60
C ARG A 483 1.44 -19.82 -3.14
N SER A 484 1.84 -19.93 -1.87
CA SER A 484 3.11 -19.41 -1.41
C SER A 484 4.25 -20.35 -1.75
N GLY A 485 5.19 -19.90 -2.57
CA GLY A 485 6.35 -20.70 -2.96
C GLY A 485 7.26 -21.01 -1.77
N TRP A 486 7.41 -20.09 -0.84
CA TRP A 486 8.22 -20.27 0.37
C TRP A 486 7.67 -21.38 1.27
N LEU A 487 6.35 -21.42 1.47
CA LEU A 487 5.69 -22.45 2.28
C LEU A 487 5.74 -23.82 1.59
N LEU A 488 5.53 -23.86 0.28
CA LEU A 488 5.65 -25.09 -0.51
C LEU A 488 7.09 -25.62 -0.50
N ALA A 489 8.10 -24.74 -0.57
CA ALA A 489 9.50 -25.15 -0.48
C ALA A 489 9.83 -25.74 0.91
N GLY A 490 9.33 -25.13 1.99
CA GLY A 490 9.45 -25.66 3.35
C GLY A 490 8.80 -27.04 3.51
N LEU A 491 7.55 -27.16 3.06
CA LEU A 491 6.83 -28.44 3.10
C LEU A 491 7.56 -29.55 2.32
N ALA A 492 8.06 -29.23 1.12
CA ALA A 492 8.81 -30.20 0.33
C ALA A 492 10.09 -30.70 1.03
N ARG A 493 10.84 -29.78 1.66
CA ARG A 493 12.06 -30.14 2.42
C ARG A 493 11.76 -31.10 3.57
N VAL A 494 10.72 -30.81 4.37
CA VAL A 494 10.37 -31.65 5.52
C VAL A 494 9.86 -33.01 5.05
N CYS A 495 9.05 -33.10 3.99
CA CYS A 495 8.64 -34.36 3.40
C CYS A 495 9.84 -35.22 2.95
N ASP A 496 10.85 -34.61 2.33
CA ASP A 496 12.09 -35.31 1.97
C ASP A 496 12.87 -35.82 3.19
N ALA A 497 13.03 -34.96 4.21
CA ALA A 497 13.72 -35.32 5.44
C ALA A 497 13.05 -36.51 6.17
N MET A 498 11.72 -36.62 6.06
CA MET A 498 10.93 -37.76 6.58
C MET A 498 10.90 -39.00 5.65
N GLY A 499 11.45 -38.90 4.44
CA GLY A 499 11.45 -39.98 3.45
C GLY A 499 10.15 -40.08 2.65
N ASP A 500 9.20 -39.18 2.78
CA ASP A 500 7.96 -39.14 2.00
C ASP A 500 8.21 -38.55 0.60
N LYS A 501 8.85 -39.33 -0.24
CA LYS A 501 9.26 -38.93 -1.60
C LYS A 501 8.07 -38.60 -2.51
N GLU A 502 6.96 -39.30 -2.35
CA GLU A 502 5.78 -39.06 -3.17
C GLU A 502 5.18 -37.67 -2.90
N ARG A 503 4.99 -37.37 -1.63
CA ARG A 503 4.45 -36.08 -1.20
C ARG A 503 5.41 -34.93 -1.52
N ALA A 504 6.71 -35.12 -1.31
CA ALA A 504 7.73 -34.15 -1.69
C ALA A 504 7.69 -33.87 -3.20
N ALA A 505 7.61 -34.89 -4.04
CA ALA A 505 7.50 -34.74 -5.49
C ALA A 505 6.21 -34.00 -5.92
N LYS A 506 5.07 -34.33 -5.29
CA LYS A 506 3.80 -33.62 -5.54
C LYS A 506 3.90 -32.14 -5.17
N THR A 507 4.43 -31.83 -4.00
CA THR A 507 4.62 -30.45 -3.52
C THR A 507 5.57 -29.66 -4.43
N ARG A 508 6.68 -30.27 -4.88
CA ARG A 508 7.60 -29.64 -5.85
C ARG A 508 6.95 -29.37 -7.20
N ARG A 509 6.04 -30.22 -7.68
CA ARG A 509 5.29 -29.89 -8.92
C ARG A 509 4.47 -28.64 -8.77
N THR A 510 3.77 -28.48 -7.64
CA THR A 510 3.02 -27.25 -7.33
C THR A 510 3.96 -26.04 -7.20
N LEU A 511 5.08 -26.20 -6.48
CA LEU A 511 6.09 -25.15 -6.31
C LEU A 511 6.63 -24.65 -7.66
N ARG A 512 6.99 -25.56 -8.57
CA ARG A 512 7.47 -25.19 -9.91
C ARG A 512 6.43 -24.44 -10.73
N ALA A 513 5.14 -24.73 -10.55
CA ALA A 513 4.07 -23.99 -11.21
C ALA A 513 3.94 -22.56 -10.64
N VAL A 514 4.06 -22.41 -9.31
CA VAL A 514 4.00 -21.12 -8.63
C VAL A 514 5.26 -20.29 -8.91
N TRP A 515 6.44 -20.92 -8.89
CA TRP A 515 7.76 -20.32 -9.10
C TRP A 515 8.30 -20.58 -10.51
N ALA A 516 7.45 -20.47 -11.53
CA ALA A 516 7.85 -20.73 -12.93
C ALA A 516 9.00 -19.83 -13.44
N ARG A 517 9.24 -18.69 -12.79
CA ARG A 517 10.31 -17.74 -13.12
C ARG A 517 11.25 -17.46 -11.94
N ALA A 518 11.28 -18.35 -10.95
CA ALA A 518 12.15 -18.18 -9.80
C ALA A 518 13.63 -18.27 -10.16
N ASP A 519 14.47 -17.65 -9.35
CA ASP A 519 15.92 -17.78 -9.44
C ASP A 519 16.31 -19.26 -9.24
N ARG A 520 17.28 -19.73 -10.02
CA ARG A 520 17.60 -21.17 -10.12
C ARG A 520 18.04 -21.79 -8.80
N ASP A 521 18.72 -21.02 -7.96
CA ASP A 521 19.23 -21.46 -6.66
C ASP A 521 18.16 -21.53 -5.56
N LEU A 522 16.98 -20.98 -5.80
CA LEU A 522 15.82 -21.12 -4.90
C LEU A 522 14.97 -22.35 -5.20
N LEU A 523 15.13 -22.93 -6.38
CA LEU A 523 14.39 -24.15 -6.74
C LEU A 523 15.06 -25.39 -6.12
N PRO A 524 14.31 -26.23 -5.36
CA PRO A 524 14.84 -27.44 -4.74
C PRO A 524 15.12 -28.54 -5.77
#